data_c2946b7466b2e96c499508913258f6d5
#
_entry.id   c2946b7466b2e96c499508913258f6d5
#
_cell.length_a   1.000
_cell.length_b   1.000
_cell.length_c   1.000
_cell.angle_alpha   90.00
_cell.angle_beta   90.00
_cell.angle_gamma   90.00
#
_symmetry.space_group_name_H-M   'P 1'
#
loop_
_entity.id
_entity.type
_entity.pdbx_description
1 polymer ?
#
loop_
_entity_poly.entity_id
_entity_poly.type
_entity_poly.pdbx_seq_one_letter_code
_entity_poly.pdbx_strand_id
1 'polypeptide(L)'
;TLDFFDSAGQPLQGDARYASSVRVRDLNTIEETLQRLKPPTWPEDLFGAIDKPLAAQGRALFTENCAGCHVPAVSQVDGRPVRQLKMLPVEVIGTDPTTANNIADHRFDLSALQWDPAELAKMNVELHPTPTEPLDLRSLSSAKGLAYITAFVEDHAYRAAGVTPAERPRLDGFGLPIGVRELRAYKARPLAGVWATPPFLHNGSVPTIYQLLSPQDERSPTFYKGTFEYDPRHLGYQTAAFPNAFLFDTRITGNHNSGHEFRP
;
A
#
# COMPACT_ATOMS: atom_id res chain seq x y z
N THR A 1 19.63 6.14 0.37
CA THR A 1 19.58 7.09 1.49
C THR A 1 19.02 8.41 1.00
N LEU A 2 18.46 9.18 1.87
CA LEU A 2 17.97 10.53 1.64
C LEU A 2 18.28 11.34 2.90
N ASP A 3 19.07 12.41 2.75
CA ASP A 3 19.44 13.28 3.84
C ASP A 3 18.94 14.70 3.57
N PHE A 4 18.41 15.36 4.57
CA PHE A 4 17.98 16.75 4.52
C PHE A 4 18.90 17.67 5.32
N PHE A 5 19.67 17.12 6.24
CA PHE A 5 20.56 17.83 7.15
C PHE A 5 21.96 17.22 7.08
N ASP A 6 22.96 18.06 7.28
CA ASP A 6 24.33 17.62 7.48
C ASP A 6 24.57 17.04 8.89
N SER A 7 25.78 16.58 9.15
CA SER A 7 26.17 16.03 10.46
C SER A 7 26.12 17.05 11.62
N ALA A 8 26.06 18.34 11.30
CA ALA A 8 25.90 19.42 12.27
C ALA A 8 24.43 19.85 12.45
N GLY A 9 23.50 19.17 11.80
CA GLY A 9 22.08 19.50 11.86
C GLY A 9 21.66 20.72 11.05
N GLN A 10 22.51 21.18 10.09
CA GLN A 10 22.18 22.27 9.20
C GLN A 10 21.51 21.73 7.93
N PRO A 11 20.46 22.41 7.41
CA PRO A 11 19.81 22.01 6.17
C PRO A 11 20.80 21.96 5.00
N LEU A 12 20.83 20.83 4.30
CA LEU A 12 21.60 20.70 3.07
C LEU A 12 21.11 21.68 2.01
N GLN A 13 22.00 22.13 1.13
CA GLN A 13 21.74 23.11 0.07
C GLN A 13 22.08 22.54 -1.31
N GLY A 14 21.49 23.14 -2.34
CA GLY A 14 21.75 22.78 -3.74
C GLY A 14 21.47 21.30 -4.02
N ASP A 15 22.32 20.67 -4.83
CA ASP A 15 22.15 19.29 -5.28
C ASP A 15 22.26 18.24 -4.16
N ALA A 16 22.88 18.58 -3.04
CA ALA A 16 22.94 17.66 -1.89
C ALA A 16 21.61 17.51 -1.18
N ARG A 17 20.73 18.53 -1.26
CA ARG A 17 19.52 18.62 -0.42
C ARG A 17 18.48 17.54 -0.66
N TYR A 18 18.31 17.14 -1.92
CA TYR A 18 17.34 16.11 -2.32
C TYR A 18 18.04 14.90 -2.92
N ALA A 19 19.35 14.80 -2.72
CA ALA A 19 20.11 13.67 -3.23
C ALA A 19 19.58 12.35 -2.65
N SER A 20 19.31 11.41 -3.52
CA SER A 20 18.74 10.11 -3.17
C SER A 20 19.49 9.00 -3.88
N SER A 21 19.57 7.86 -3.24
CA SER A 21 20.10 6.63 -3.84
C SER A 21 19.10 5.98 -4.83
N VAL A 22 17.96 6.60 -5.10
CA VAL A 22 16.94 6.07 -5.99
C VAL A 22 17.45 5.98 -7.42
N ARG A 23 17.25 4.84 -8.06
CA ARG A 23 17.60 4.57 -9.44
C ARG A 23 16.32 4.50 -10.27
N VAL A 24 15.88 5.65 -10.75
CA VAL A 24 14.53 5.82 -11.35
C VAL A 24 14.24 4.88 -12.51
N ARG A 25 15.24 4.61 -13.41
CA ARG A 25 15.04 3.69 -14.54
C ARG A 25 14.96 2.23 -14.09
N ASP A 26 15.68 1.87 -13.03
CA ASP A 26 15.62 0.52 -12.47
C ASP A 26 14.29 0.28 -11.77
N LEU A 27 13.75 1.29 -11.04
CA LEU A 27 12.40 1.20 -10.47
C LEU A 27 11.37 0.97 -11.56
N ASN A 28 11.40 1.72 -12.66
CA ASN A 28 10.50 1.51 -13.79
C ASN A 28 10.63 0.07 -14.36
N THR A 29 11.85 -0.45 -14.48
CA THR A 29 12.08 -1.82 -14.94
C THR A 29 11.47 -2.85 -13.98
N ILE A 30 11.59 -2.62 -12.68
CA ILE A 30 10.97 -3.46 -11.64
C ILE A 30 9.45 -3.39 -11.77
N GLU A 31 8.87 -2.21 -11.90
CA GLU A 31 7.42 -2.02 -12.05
C GLU A 31 6.89 -2.71 -13.32
N GLU A 32 7.57 -2.57 -14.45
CA GLU A 32 7.21 -3.27 -15.68
C GLU A 32 7.31 -4.80 -15.54
N THR A 33 8.25 -5.29 -14.72
CA THR A 33 8.39 -6.71 -14.42
C THR A 33 7.26 -7.19 -13.51
N LEU A 34 6.93 -6.44 -12.47
CA LEU A 34 5.83 -6.76 -11.55
C LEU A 34 4.48 -6.83 -12.26
N GLN A 35 4.25 -5.99 -13.28
CA GLN A 35 3.02 -6.04 -14.08
C GLN A 35 2.84 -7.36 -14.86
N ARG A 36 3.93 -8.04 -15.17
CA ARG A 36 3.92 -9.32 -15.89
C ARG A 36 3.80 -10.52 -14.96
N LEU A 37 3.93 -10.33 -13.65
CA LEU A 37 3.80 -11.42 -12.69
C LEU A 37 2.41 -12.02 -12.76
N LYS A 38 2.37 -13.35 -12.86
CA LYS A 38 1.15 -14.13 -12.74
C LYS A 38 0.99 -14.63 -11.31
N PRO A 39 -0.24 -14.79 -10.85
CA PRO A 39 -0.49 -15.43 -9.56
C PRO A 39 0.15 -16.84 -9.53
N PRO A 40 0.68 -17.27 -8.39
CA PRO A 40 1.17 -18.63 -8.25
C PRO A 40 0.04 -19.65 -8.47
N THR A 41 0.35 -20.70 -9.17
CA THR A 41 -0.57 -21.83 -9.35
C THR A 41 -0.59 -22.69 -8.08
N TRP A 42 -1.76 -23.18 -7.70
CA TRP A 42 -1.89 -24.11 -6.58
C TRP A 42 -1.10 -25.39 -6.86
N PRO A 43 -0.16 -25.79 -5.99
CA PRO A 43 0.69 -26.96 -6.20
C PRO A 43 -0.05 -28.24 -5.76
N GLU A 44 -0.81 -28.82 -6.67
CA GLU A 44 -1.65 -30.01 -6.40
C GLU A 44 -0.83 -31.26 -5.97
N ASP A 45 0.41 -31.33 -6.38
CA ASP A 45 1.37 -32.38 -5.99
C ASP A 45 1.77 -32.28 -4.51
N LEU A 46 1.73 -31.10 -3.91
CA LEU A 46 2.07 -30.89 -2.51
C LEU A 46 0.84 -30.84 -1.60
N PHE A 47 -0.22 -30.18 -2.04
CA PHE A 47 -1.38 -29.88 -1.20
C PHE A 47 -2.65 -30.63 -1.59
N GLY A 48 -2.58 -31.47 -2.63
CA GLY A 48 -3.72 -32.18 -3.17
C GLY A 48 -4.53 -31.39 -4.19
N ALA A 49 -5.34 -32.11 -4.95
CA ALA A 49 -6.15 -31.52 -6.01
C ALA A 49 -7.24 -30.61 -5.48
N ILE A 50 -7.52 -29.54 -6.23
CA ILE A 50 -8.63 -28.64 -5.93
C ILE A 50 -9.96 -29.35 -6.18
N ASP A 51 -10.85 -29.35 -5.19
CA ASP A 51 -12.26 -29.76 -5.36
C ASP A 51 -12.98 -28.78 -6.29
N LYS A 52 -13.09 -29.14 -7.56
CA LYS A 52 -13.67 -28.28 -8.60
C LYS A 52 -15.15 -27.95 -8.38
N PRO A 53 -16.01 -28.88 -7.95
CA PRO A 53 -17.39 -28.57 -7.57
C PRO A 53 -17.47 -27.53 -6.44
N LEU A 54 -16.71 -27.70 -5.37
CA LEU A 54 -16.67 -26.78 -4.24
C LEU A 54 -16.09 -25.41 -4.67
N ALA A 55 -15.04 -25.40 -5.48
CA ALA A 55 -14.47 -24.18 -6.03
C ALA A 55 -15.45 -23.40 -6.91
N ALA A 56 -16.34 -24.10 -7.64
CA ALA A 56 -17.39 -23.45 -8.43
C ALA A 56 -18.43 -22.75 -7.52
N GLN A 57 -18.80 -23.37 -6.41
CA GLN A 57 -19.69 -22.73 -5.40
C GLN A 57 -19.01 -21.52 -4.78
N GLY A 58 -17.73 -21.65 -4.38
CA GLY A 58 -16.93 -20.54 -3.86
C GLY A 58 -16.81 -19.39 -4.86
N ARG A 59 -16.70 -19.64 -6.16
CA ARG A 59 -16.70 -18.62 -7.20
C ARG A 59 -18.02 -17.87 -7.25
N ALA A 60 -19.16 -18.54 -7.11
CA ALA A 60 -20.46 -17.87 -7.07
C ALA A 60 -20.56 -16.92 -5.87
N LEU A 61 -20.20 -17.40 -4.68
CA LEU A 61 -20.16 -16.58 -3.46
C LEU A 61 -19.19 -15.40 -3.57
N PHE A 62 -18.01 -15.62 -4.13
CA PHE A 62 -17.05 -14.54 -4.40
C PHE A 62 -17.63 -13.47 -5.33
N THR A 63 -18.30 -13.90 -6.40
CA THR A 63 -18.90 -12.98 -7.38
C THR A 63 -19.97 -12.12 -6.73
N GLU A 64 -20.79 -12.71 -5.87
CA GLU A 64 -21.88 -12.03 -5.17
C GLU A 64 -21.36 -11.07 -4.08
N ASN A 65 -20.41 -11.50 -3.26
CA ASN A 65 -20.06 -10.79 -2.03
C ASN A 65 -18.75 -10.00 -2.11
N CYS A 66 -17.82 -10.36 -3.00
CA CYS A 66 -16.44 -9.85 -2.96
C CYS A 66 -16.03 -9.12 -4.24
N ALA A 67 -16.51 -9.58 -5.41
CA ALA A 67 -16.06 -9.07 -6.70
C ALA A 67 -16.34 -7.58 -6.88
N GLY A 68 -17.43 -7.07 -6.30
CA GLY A 68 -17.79 -5.65 -6.33
C GLY A 68 -16.69 -4.71 -5.83
N CYS A 69 -15.83 -5.17 -4.92
CA CYS A 69 -14.68 -4.41 -4.41
C CYS A 69 -13.36 -4.93 -4.98
N HIS A 70 -13.18 -6.23 -5.12
CA HIS A 70 -11.89 -6.86 -5.40
C HIS A 70 -11.62 -7.18 -6.89
N VAL A 71 -12.58 -6.95 -7.77
CA VAL A 71 -12.36 -7.00 -9.22
C VAL A 71 -12.30 -5.58 -9.77
N PRO A 72 -11.09 -5.00 -9.95
CA PRO A 72 -10.95 -3.63 -10.40
C PRO A 72 -11.39 -3.47 -11.85
N ALA A 73 -11.97 -2.32 -12.17
CA ALA A 73 -12.12 -1.91 -13.54
C ALA A 73 -10.74 -1.73 -14.20
N VAL A 74 -10.65 -2.06 -15.48
CA VAL A 74 -9.42 -1.87 -16.26
C VAL A 74 -9.68 -0.79 -17.31
N SER A 75 -8.88 0.27 -17.26
CA SER A 75 -8.79 1.30 -18.31
C SER A 75 -7.51 1.14 -19.12
N GLN A 76 -7.41 1.86 -20.22
CA GLN A 76 -6.17 1.95 -21.01
C GLN A 76 -5.59 3.36 -20.87
N VAL A 77 -4.30 3.43 -20.56
CA VAL A 77 -3.51 4.66 -20.57
C VAL A 77 -2.31 4.41 -21.46
N ASP A 78 -2.18 5.14 -22.56
CA ASP A 78 -1.11 4.98 -23.56
C ASP A 78 -0.91 3.52 -24.03
N GLY A 79 -2.03 2.80 -24.24
CA GLY A 79 -2.03 1.39 -24.65
C GLY A 79 -1.66 0.39 -23.55
N ARG A 80 -1.53 0.85 -22.31
CA ARG A 80 -1.25 -0.01 -21.14
C ARG A 80 -2.50 -0.22 -20.29
N PRO A 81 -2.77 -1.45 -19.83
CA PRO A 81 -3.88 -1.71 -18.92
C PRO A 81 -3.59 -1.15 -17.53
N VAL A 82 -4.43 -0.26 -17.05
CA VAL A 82 -4.38 0.31 -15.70
C VAL A 82 -5.59 -0.18 -14.91
N ARG A 83 -5.31 -0.79 -13.75
CA ARG A 83 -6.36 -1.24 -12.83
C ARG A 83 -6.78 -0.11 -11.90
N GLN A 84 -8.07 0.22 -11.93
CA GLN A 84 -8.66 1.22 -11.04
C GLN A 84 -9.10 0.55 -9.73
N LEU A 85 -8.27 0.66 -8.70
CA LEU A 85 -8.57 0.10 -7.39
C LEU A 85 -9.61 0.95 -6.67
N LYS A 86 -10.59 0.30 -6.04
CA LYS A 86 -11.53 0.99 -5.15
C LYS A 86 -10.84 1.39 -3.85
N MET A 87 -11.07 2.62 -3.43
CA MET A 87 -10.76 3.10 -2.09
C MET A 87 -12.02 2.97 -1.24
N LEU A 88 -11.94 2.19 -0.17
CA LEU A 88 -13.07 1.94 0.73
C LEU A 88 -12.86 2.68 2.05
N PRO A 89 -13.78 3.54 2.47
CA PRO A 89 -13.73 4.21 3.76
C PRO A 89 -13.63 3.19 4.91
N VAL A 90 -12.84 3.52 5.93
CA VAL A 90 -12.60 2.61 7.06
C VAL A 90 -13.88 2.25 7.81
N GLU A 91 -14.85 3.17 7.88
CA GLU A 91 -16.17 2.97 8.49
C GLU A 91 -17.04 1.99 7.70
N VAL A 92 -16.81 1.84 6.40
CA VAL A 92 -17.56 0.89 5.54
C VAL A 92 -16.98 -0.50 5.65
N ILE A 93 -15.65 -0.62 5.66
CA ILE A 93 -14.96 -1.91 5.65
C ILE A 93 -14.77 -2.47 7.07
N GLY A 94 -14.75 -1.61 8.10
CA GLY A 94 -14.67 -1.98 9.51
C GLY A 94 -13.31 -2.53 9.97
N THR A 95 -12.27 -2.49 9.12
CA THR A 95 -10.91 -2.91 9.51
C THR A 95 -10.27 -1.88 10.44
N ASP A 96 -9.18 -2.25 11.14
CA ASP A 96 -8.47 -1.35 12.05
C ASP A 96 -8.16 0.00 11.37
N PRO A 97 -8.64 1.12 11.90
CA PRO A 97 -8.50 2.43 11.25
C PRO A 97 -7.16 3.12 11.53
N THR A 98 -6.33 2.57 12.42
CA THR A 98 -5.17 3.25 13.01
C THR A 98 -4.22 3.78 11.95
N THR A 99 -3.83 2.96 10.98
CA THR A 99 -2.89 3.38 9.92
C THR A 99 -3.46 4.48 9.04
N ALA A 100 -4.73 4.35 8.63
CA ALA A 100 -5.39 5.37 7.79
C ALA A 100 -5.59 6.69 8.55
N ASN A 101 -5.94 6.62 9.84
CA ASN A 101 -6.08 7.78 10.70
C ASN A 101 -4.72 8.46 10.93
N ASN A 102 -3.66 7.71 11.21
CA ASN A 102 -2.32 8.26 11.41
C ASN A 102 -1.83 9.06 10.18
N ILE A 103 -2.08 8.56 8.97
CA ILE A 103 -1.72 9.27 7.74
C ILE A 103 -2.47 10.60 7.61
N ALA A 104 -3.72 10.66 8.04
CA ALA A 104 -4.54 11.86 7.97
C ALA A 104 -4.30 12.84 9.15
N ASP A 105 -4.06 12.31 10.36
CA ASP A 105 -4.10 13.10 11.59
C ASP A 105 -2.74 13.56 12.09
N HIS A 106 -1.68 12.78 11.90
CA HIS A 106 -0.35 13.20 12.31
C HIS A 106 0.09 14.43 11.54
N ARG A 107 0.70 15.39 12.26
CA ARG A 107 1.19 16.64 11.72
C ARG A 107 2.70 16.71 11.81
N PHE A 108 3.31 17.25 10.76
CA PHE A 108 4.74 17.46 10.66
C PHE A 108 5.05 18.92 10.39
N ASP A 109 6.07 19.43 11.05
CA ASP A 109 6.66 20.73 10.74
C ASP A 109 7.83 20.53 9.77
N LEU A 110 7.63 20.95 8.54
CA LEU A 110 8.65 20.92 7.49
C LEU A 110 9.23 22.31 7.19
N SER A 111 8.90 23.33 8.00
CA SER A 111 9.39 24.70 7.79
C SER A 111 10.90 24.82 7.93
N ALA A 112 11.52 23.95 8.77
CA ALA A 112 12.97 23.91 8.96
C ALA A 112 13.76 23.47 7.72
N LEU A 113 13.11 22.88 6.71
CA LEU A 113 13.76 22.44 5.47
C LEU A 113 14.14 23.60 4.54
N GLN A 114 13.79 24.85 4.85
CA GLN A 114 14.16 26.05 4.08
C GLN A 114 13.86 25.90 2.57
N TRP A 115 12.62 25.60 2.24
CA TRP A 115 12.16 25.42 0.86
C TRP A 115 12.43 26.65 0.00
N ASP A 116 12.84 26.41 -1.26
CA ASP A 116 12.83 27.49 -2.26
C ASP A 116 11.36 27.88 -2.54
N PRO A 117 10.98 29.17 -2.39
CA PRO A 117 9.58 29.59 -2.56
C PRO A 117 9.03 29.33 -3.96
N ALA A 118 9.84 29.45 -5.00
CA ALA A 118 9.42 29.23 -6.40
C ALA A 118 9.22 27.76 -6.70
N GLU A 119 10.14 26.90 -6.24
CA GLU A 119 10.00 25.46 -6.34
C GLU A 119 8.79 24.97 -5.55
N LEU A 120 8.60 25.47 -4.34
CA LEU A 120 7.44 25.11 -3.52
C LEU A 120 6.12 25.51 -4.17
N ALA A 121 6.05 26.71 -4.77
CA ALA A 121 4.85 27.17 -5.48
C ALA A 121 4.54 26.26 -6.69
N LYS A 122 5.57 25.87 -7.46
CA LYS A 122 5.43 24.93 -8.59
C LYS A 122 4.88 23.58 -8.11
N MET A 123 5.49 22.97 -7.09
CA MET A 123 5.07 21.69 -6.54
C MET A 123 3.65 21.75 -5.94
N ASN A 124 3.29 22.87 -5.33
CA ASN A 124 1.93 23.05 -4.80
C ASN A 124 0.88 22.99 -5.90
N VAL A 125 1.15 23.57 -7.08
CA VAL A 125 0.25 23.50 -8.24
C VAL A 125 0.17 22.08 -8.80
N GLU A 126 1.29 21.37 -8.87
CA GLU A 126 1.32 19.98 -9.36
C GLU A 126 0.56 19.03 -8.44
N LEU A 127 0.73 19.15 -7.12
CA LEU A 127 0.11 18.28 -6.12
C LEU A 127 -1.35 18.67 -5.80
N HIS A 128 -1.70 19.92 -6.00
CA HIS A 128 -3.04 20.47 -5.72
C HIS A 128 -3.49 21.37 -6.88
N PRO A 129 -4.00 20.79 -8.00
CA PRO A 129 -4.45 21.58 -9.15
C PRO A 129 -5.54 22.61 -8.83
N THR A 130 -6.27 22.39 -7.74
CA THR A 130 -7.28 23.32 -7.19
C THR A 130 -7.02 23.51 -5.69
N PRO A 131 -6.01 24.33 -5.30
CA PRO A 131 -5.73 24.57 -3.89
C PRO A 131 -6.88 25.30 -3.24
N THR A 132 -7.43 24.75 -2.16
CA THR A 132 -8.52 25.34 -1.39
C THR A 132 -8.04 26.14 -0.19
N GLU A 133 -6.81 25.91 0.25
CA GLU A 133 -6.22 26.53 1.44
C GLU A 133 -4.75 26.89 1.22
N PRO A 134 -4.24 27.95 1.90
CA PRO A 134 -2.82 28.24 1.92
C PRO A 134 -2.00 27.06 2.49
N LEU A 135 -0.82 26.82 1.94
CA LEU A 135 0.10 25.81 2.41
C LEU A 135 0.76 26.26 3.72
N ASP A 136 0.45 25.57 4.82
CA ASP A 136 1.13 25.75 6.10
C ASP A 136 2.18 24.64 6.33
N LEU A 137 3.45 24.97 6.10
CA LEU A 137 4.57 24.02 6.28
C LEU A 137 4.81 23.62 7.74
N ARG A 138 4.26 24.34 8.71
CA ARG A 138 4.40 24.04 10.15
C ARG A 138 3.41 22.98 10.62
N SER A 139 2.38 22.71 9.83
CA SER A 139 1.31 21.77 10.22
C SER A 139 0.79 20.97 9.04
N LEU A 140 1.66 20.25 8.37
CA LEU A 140 1.28 19.34 7.28
C LEU A 140 0.84 17.99 7.85
N SER A 141 -0.22 17.43 7.30
CA SER A 141 -0.53 16.00 7.54
C SER A 141 0.59 15.10 7.00
N SER A 142 0.66 13.87 7.49
CA SER A 142 1.63 12.88 6.97
C SER A 142 1.49 12.70 5.47
N ALA A 143 0.26 12.67 4.94
CA ALA A 143 0.00 12.53 3.51
C ALA A 143 0.57 13.69 2.71
N LYS A 144 0.30 14.94 3.14
CA LYS A 144 0.82 16.14 2.47
C LYS A 144 2.34 16.23 2.58
N GLY A 145 2.89 16.06 3.79
CA GLY A 145 4.33 16.13 4.02
C GLY A 145 5.09 15.12 3.17
N LEU A 146 4.62 13.86 3.13
CA LEU A 146 5.22 12.81 2.31
C LEU A 146 5.13 13.14 0.80
N ALA A 147 3.99 13.65 0.34
CA ALA A 147 3.81 14.00 -1.07
C ALA A 147 4.79 15.09 -1.51
N TYR A 148 4.96 16.17 -0.73
CA TYR A 148 5.94 17.22 -1.04
C TYR A 148 7.36 16.70 -1.06
N ILE A 149 7.78 15.96 -0.02
CA ILE A 149 9.13 15.39 0.04
C ILE A 149 9.37 14.46 -1.17
N THR A 150 8.42 13.59 -1.49
CA THR A 150 8.54 12.66 -2.61
C THR A 150 8.65 13.40 -3.93
N ALA A 151 7.82 14.41 -4.18
CA ALA A 151 7.84 15.19 -5.42
C ALA A 151 9.18 15.92 -5.63
N PHE A 152 9.74 16.54 -4.59
CA PHE A 152 11.05 17.20 -4.66
C PHE A 152 12.19 16.20 -4.91
N VAL A 153 12.19 15.08 -4.20
CA VAL A 153 13.21 14.03 -4.39
C VAL A 153 13.12 13.42 -5.79
N GLU A 154 11.92 13.19 -6.28
CA GLU A 154 11.67 12.66 -7.62
C GLU A 154 12.16 13.63 -8.71
N ASP A 155 11.78 14.90 -8.64
CA ASP A 155 12.22 15.92 -9.59
C ASP A 155 13.74 16.07 -9.60
N HIS A 156 14.38 16.05 -8.42
CA HIS A 156 15.83 16.06 -8.30
C HIS A 156 16.45 14.78 -8.91
N ALA A 157 15.92 13.61 -8.60
CA ALA A 157 16.43 12.33 -9.13
C ALA A 157 16.31 12.24 -10.65
N TYR A 158 15.23 12.76 -11.23
CA TYR A 158 15.06 12.85 -12.68
C TYR A 158 16.09 13.78 -13.33
N ARG A 159 16.31 14.96 -12.78
CA ARG A 159 17.35 15.88 -13.25
C ARG A 159 18.75 15.24 -13.19
N ALA A 160 19.10 14.65 -12.05
CA ALA A 160 20.36 13.97 -11.84
C ALA A 160 20.59 12.79 -12.80
N ALA A 161 19.53 12.06 -13.14
CA ALA A 161 19.57 10.94 -14.09
C ALA A 161 19.46 11.38 -15.56
N GLY A 162 19.36 12.68 -15.86
CA GLY A 162 19.21 13.21 -17.21
C GLY A 162 17.90 12.78 -17.88
N VAL A 163 16.83 12.61 -17.11
CA VAL A 163 15.49 12.26 -17.62
C VAL A 163 14.92 13.47 -18.37
N THR A 164 14.56 13.24 -19.62
CA THR A 164 13.96 14.29 -20.45
C THR A 164 12.47 14.47 -20.14
N PRO A 165 11.88 15.65 -20.43
CA PRO A 165 10.42 15.85 -20.29
C PRO A 165 9.57 14.84 -21.07
N ALA A 166 10.07 14.35 -22.20
CA ALA A 166 9.39 13.34 -23.02
C ALA A 166 9.44 11.93 -22.40
N GLU A 167 10.49 11.62 -21.65
CA GLU A 167 10.67 10.34 -20.96
C GLU A 167 9.90 10.29 -19.63
N ARG A 168 9.77 11.45 -18.96
CA ARG A 168 9.18 11.55 -17.60
C ARG A 168 7.83 10.87 -17.45
N PRO A 169 6.81 11.06 -18.32
CA PRO A 169 5.50 10.44 -18.16
C PRO A 169 5.55 8.91 -18.13
N ARG A 170 6.57 8.30 -18.75
CA ARG A 170 6.75 6.85 -18.70
C ARG A 170 7.26 6.38 -17.32
N LEU A 171 8.04 7.21 -16.64
CA LEU A 171 8.65 6.92 -15.35
C LEU A 171 7.73 7.32 -14.18
N ASP A 172 6.80 8.25 -14.40
CA ASP A 172 5.82 8.74 -13.40
C ASP A 172 4.60 7.82 -13.35
N GLY A 173 4.74 6.66 -12.70
CA GLY A 173 3.59 5.79 -12.41
C GLY A 173 2.64 5.56 -13.60
N PHE A 174 3.16 5.45 -14.81
CA PHE A 174 2.41 5.30 -16.07
C PHE A 174 1.58 6.53 -16.47
N GLY A 175 2.02 7.73 -16.13
CA GLY A 175 1.33 8.97 -16.45
C GLY A 175 0.06 9.22 -15.65
N LEU A 176 -0.14 8.49 -14.56
CA LEU A 176 -1.23 8.78 -13.63
C LEU A 176 -0.85 9.97 -12.76
N PRO A 177 -1.76 10.95 -12.56
CA PRO A 177 -1.47 12.09 -11.74
C PRO A 177 -1.19 11.65 -10.29
N ILE A 178 -0.06 12.09 -9.75
CA ILE A 178 0.24 11.98 -8.33
C ILE A 178 -0.55 13.08 -7.63
N GLY A 179 -1.42 12.69 -6.68
CA GLY A 179 -2.21 13.65 -5.92
C GLY A 179 -2.16 13.32 -4.43
N VAL A 180 -2.17 14.35 -3.61
CA VAL A 180 -2.33 14.18 -2.16
C VAL A 180 -3.75 13.74 -1.86
N ARG A 181 -3.88 12.59 -1.19
CA ARG A 181 -5.17 12.05 -0.76
C ARG A 181 -5.11 11.76 0.74
N GLU A 182 -5.80 12.56 1.52
CA GLU A 182 -5.97 12.36 2.96
C GLU A 182 -7.22 11.51 3.23
N LEU A 183 -7.28 10.35 2.58
CA LEU A 183 -8.44 9.47 2.70
C LEU A 183 -8.27 8.55 3.91
N ARG A 184 -9.29 8.53 4.78
CA ARG A 184 -9.43 7.47 5.80
C ARG A 184 -10.02 6.23 5.14
N ALA A 185 -9.22 5.60 4.29
CA ALA A 185 -9.66 4.52 3.43
C ALA A 185 -8.54 3.53 3.13
N TYR A 186 -8.90 2.30 2.80
CA TYR A 186 -7.98 1.28 2.33
C TYR A 186 -8.28 0.86 0.89
N LYS A 187 -7.25 0.40 0.19
CA LYS A 187 -7.36 -0.10 -1.17
C LYS A 187 -7.91 -1.52 -1.17
N ALA A 188 -9.00 -1.75 -1.90
CA ALA A 188 -9.44 -3.10 -2.23
C ALA A 188 -8.54 -3.66 -3.35
N ARG A 189 -7.58 -4.50 -2.99
CA ARG A 189 -6.61 -5.09 -3.94
C ARG A 189 -7.21 -6.29 -4.65
N PRO A 190 -6.79 -6.61 -5.90
CA PRO A 190 -7.09 -7.89 -6.53
C PRO A 190 -6.61 -9.06 -5.68
N LEU A 191 -7.41 -10.12 -5.60
CA LEU A 191 -7.12 -11.28 -4.73
C LEU A 191 -6.48 -12.46 -5.45
N ALA A 192 -6.13 -12.33 -6.73
CA ALA A 192 -5.45 -13.40 -7.47
C ALA A 192 -4.12 -13.76 -6.80
N GLY A 193 -3.98 -15.01 -6.37
CA GLY A 193 -2.78 -15.49 -5.66
C GLY A 193 -2.73 -15.13 -4.17
N VAL A 194 -3.77 -14.54 -3.60
CA VAL A 194 -3.79 -14.11 -2.19
C VAL A 194 -3.54 -15.27 -1.22
N TRP A 195 -3.92 -16.50 -1.59
CA TRP A 195 -3.68 -17.70 -0.80
C TRP A 195 -2.20 -17.89 -0.42
N ALA A 196 -1.27 -17.43 -1.27
CA ALA A 196 0.17 -17.60 -1.07
C ALA A 196 0.82 -16.46 -0.27
N THR A 197 0.06 -15.49 0.23
CA THR A 197 0.61 -14.28 0.88
C THR A 197 0.01 -13.98 2.26
N PRO A 198 -0.14 -14.99 3.15
CA PRO A 198 -0.55 -14.73 4.52
C PRO A 198 0.55 -13.95 5.28
N PRO A 199 0.22 -13.27 6.39
CA PRO A 199 -1.11 -13.08 6.97
C PRO A 199 -1.91 -11.99 6.27
N PHE A 200 -3.21 -11.93 6.54
CA PHE A 200 -4.19 -11.10 5.85
C PHE A 200 -4.57 -9.84 6.62
N LEU A 201 -5.36 -8.98 5.97
CA LEU A 201 -5.64 -7.58 6.26
C LEU A 201 -4.38 -6.71 6.11
N HIS A 202 -4.57 -5.37 6.13
CA HIS A 202 -3.47 -4.41 5.92
C HIS A 202 -2.40 -4.44 7.03
N ASN A 203 -2.77 -4.90 8.23
CA ASN A 203 -1.91 -5.02 9.43
C ASN A 203 -1.44 -6.45 9.71
N GLY A 204 -1.84 -7.44 8.89
CA GLY A 204 -1.48 -8.84 9.08
C GLY A 204 -2.08 -9.45 10.34
N SER A 205 -3.26 -9.00 10.76
CA SER A 205 -3.93 -9.42 12.00
C SER A 205 -4.77 -10.70 11.86
N VAL A 206 -4.93 -11.22 10.66
CA VAL A 206 -5.68 -12.45 10.38
C VAL A 206 -4.75 -13.47 9.71
N PRO A 207 -4.45 -14.60 10.35
CA PRO A 207 -3.41 -15.51 9.88
C PRO A 207 -3.80 -16.38 8.69
N THR A 208 -5.09 -16.66 8.49
CA THR A 208 -5.59 -17.59 7.46
C THR A 208 -6.81 -17.04 6.74
N ILE A 209 -7.06 -17.49 5.50
CA ILE A 209 -8.31 -17.12 4.78
C ILE A 209 -9.54 -17.69 5.51
N TYR A 210 -9.42 -18.86 6.13
CA TYR A 210 -10.49 -19.41 6.94
C TYR A 210 -10.94 -18.42 8.02
N GLN A 211 -10.00 -17.89 8.81
CA GLN A 211 -10.32 -16.89 9.84
C GLN A 211 -10.78 -15.55 9.24
N LEU A 212 -10.27 -15.18 8.06
CA LEU A 212 -10.73 -13.95 7.38
C LEU A 212 -12.22 -14.01 7.02
N LEU A 213 -12.69 -15.19 6.65
CA LEU A 213 -14.09 -15.44 6.30
C LEU A 213 -14.96 -15.83 7.50
N SER A 214 -14.35 -16.01 8.67
CA SER A 214 -15.10 -16.25 9.94
C SER A 214 -15.56 -14.91 10.54
N PRO A 215 -16.67 -14.91 11.33
CA PRO A 215 -17.05 -13.79 12.17
C PRO A 215 -15.91 -13.31 13.07
N GLN A 216 -15.88 -12.03 13.40
CA GLN A 216 -14.79 -11.44 14.19
C GLN A 216 -14.61 -12.10 15.56
N ASP A 217 -15.70 -12.43 16.22
CA ASP A 217 -15.72 -13.07 17.54
C ASP A 217 -15.21 -14.53 17.53
N GLU A 218 -15.14 -15.16 16.37
CA GLU A 218 -14.53 -16.49 16.17
C GLU A 218 -13.05 -16.41 15.78
N ARG A 219 -12.52 -15.22 15.43
CA ARG A 219 -11.12 -15.04 15.08
C ARG A 219 -10.23 -15.10 16.31
N SER A 220 -9.03 -15.69 16.15
CA SER A 220 -8.07 -15.80 17.26
C SER A 220 -7.66 -14.41 17.77
N PRO A 221 -7.79 -14.16 19.09
CA PRO A 221 -7.32 -12.90 19.68
C PRO A 221 -5.79 -12.79 19.74
N THR A 222 -5.09 -13.93 19.70
CA THR A 222 -3.64 -14.01 19.62
C THR A 222 -3.21 -15.20 18.76
N PHE A 223 -2.06 -15.09 18.10
CA PHE A 223 -1.45 -16.19 17.35
C PHE A 223 0.05 -15.96 17.19
N TYR A 224 0.80 -17.02 16.91
CA TYR A 224 2.24 -16.92 16.68
C TYR A 224 2.57 -16.68 15.22
N LYS A 225 3.58 -15.83 14.97
CA LYS A 225 4.14 -15.51 13.66
C LYS A 225 5.62 -15.90 13.59
N GLY A 226 6.14 -16.06 12.36
CA GLY A 226 7.57 -16.26 12.10
C GLY A 226 7.90 -17.61 11.47
N THR A 227 6.93 -18.52 11.33
CA THR A 227 7.09 -19.72 10.51
C THR A 227 6.63 -19.49 9.08
N PHE A 228 7.19 -20.26 8.15
CA PHE A 228 6.74 -20.35 6.75
C PHE A 228 6.04 -21.70 6.47
N GLU A 229 5.78 -22.50 7.50
CA GLU A 229 4.99 -23.72 7.34
C GLU A 229 3.55 -23.37 7.00
N TYR A 230 3.12 -23.83 5.82
CA TYR A 230 1.83 -23.48 5.27
C TYR A 230 0.75 -24.50 5.65
N ASP A 231 -0.42 -24.02 6.05
CA ASP A 231 -1.62 -24.83 6.25
C ASP A 231 -2.50 -24.77 4.99
N PRO A 232 -2.51 -25.81 4.16
CA PRO A 232 -3.29 -25.82 2.93
C PRO A 232 -4.80 -25.94 3.15
N ARG A 233 -5.22 -26.35 4.36
CA ARG A 233 -6.63 -26.50 4.70
C ARG A 233 -7.28 -25.19 5.05
N HIS A 234 -6.59 -24.34 5.83
CA HIS A 234 -7.10 -23.05 6.26
C HIS A 234 -6.54 -21.89 5.43
N LEU A 235 -5.61 -22.18 4.52
CA LEU A 235 -4.97 -21.21 3.60
C LEU A 235 -4.25 -20.09 4.36
N GLY A 236 -3.14 -20.45 5.02
CA GLY A 236 -2.31 -19.51 5.79
C GLY A 236 -1.12 -20.18 6.42
N TYR A 237 -0.33 -19.45 7.23
CA TYR A 237 0.77 -20.05 7.97
C TYR A 237 0.29 -20.70 9.27
N GLN A 238 1.05 -21.69 9.74
CA GLN A 238 0.85 -22.29 11.06
C GLN A 238 0.94 -21.21 12.15
N THR A 239 0.05 -21.32 13.13
CA THR A 239 -0.12 -20.31 14.18
C THR A 239 0.23 -20.81 15.58
N ALA A 240 0.67 -22.08 15.71
CA ALA A 240 1.09 -22.67 16.95
C ALA A 240 2.42 -22.08 17.46
N ALA A 241 2.66 -22.14 18.75
CA ALA A 241 3.92 -21.73 19.35
C ALA A 241 5.09 -22.57 18.88
N PHE A 242 6.23 -21.96 18.62
CA PHE A 242 7.50 -22.59 18.32
C PHE A 242 8.67 -21.76 18.89
N PRO A 243 9.89 -22.29 18.98
CA PRO A 243 11.03 -21.54 19.51
C PRO A 243 11.28 -20.22 18.75
N ASN A 244 11.40 -19.11 19.48
CA ASN A 244 11.57 -17.74 18.95
C ASN A 244 10.39 -17.19 18.14
N ALA A 245 9.20 -17.79 18.24
CA ALA A 245 7.99 -17.26 17.61
C ALA A 245 7.60 -15.91 18.22
N PHE A 246 7.09 -15.02 17.37
CA PHE A 246 6.52 -13.74 17.80
C PHE A 246 5.02 -13.91 18.10
N LEU A 247 4.60 -13.62 19.34
CA LEU A 247 3.18 -13.60 19.69
C LEU A 247 2.55 -12.30 19.21
N PHE A 248 1.63 -12.42 18.25
CA PHE A 248 0.84 -11.30 17.75
C PHE A 248 -0.48 -11.20 18.54
N ASP A 249 -0.74 -10.03 19.11
CA ASP A 249 -1.95 -9.76 19.90
C ASP A 249 -2.85 -8.77 19.14
N THR A 250 -4.02 -9.24 18.75
CA THR A 250 -5.00 -8.45 17.98
C THR A 250 -5.80 -7.46 18.82
N ARG A 251 -5.61 -7.46 20.15
CA ARG A 251 -6.25 -6.50 21.06
C ARG A 251 -5.48 -5.18 21.17
N ILE A 252 -4.24 -5.16 20.71
CA ILE A 252 -3.40 -3.95 20.67
C ILE A 252 -3.90 -3.03 19.57
N THR A 253 -4.00 -1.73 19.83
CA THR A 253 -4.35 -0.70 18.85
C THR A 253 -3.42 -0.78 17.64
N GLY A 254 -3.98 -0.79 16.43
CA GLY A 254 -3.24 -1.00 15.18
C GLY A 254 -3.15 -2.46 14.75
N ASN A 255 -3.47 -3.41 15.64
CA ASN A 255 -3.44 -4.84 15.36
C ASN A 255 -4.84 -5.49 15.29
N HIS A 256 -5.92 -4.72 15.39
CA HIS A 256 -7.26 -5.29 15.44
C HIS A 256 -7.55 -6.13 14.19
N ASN A 257 -8.22 -7.27 14.40
CA ASN A 257 -8.60 -8.22 13.35
C ASN A 257 -10.04 -8.04 12.86
N SER A 258 -10.61 -6.84 13.09
CA SER A 258 -11.97 -6.47 12.69
C SER A 258 -12.12 -6.28 11.17
N GLY A 259 -13.36 -6.21 10.74
CA GLY A 259 -13.73 -5.97 9.34
C GLY A 259 -13.85 -7.23 8.50
N HIS A 260 -14.35 -7.09 7.27
CA HIS A 260 -14.66 -8.20 6.36
C HIS A 260 -15.62 -9.23 6.99
N GLU A 261 -16.61 -8.75 7.72
CA GLU A 261 -17.63 -9.64 8.29
C GLU A 261 -18.73 -9.92 7.27
N PHE A 262 -18.88 -11.18 6.96
CA PHE A 262 -20.00 -11.69 6.18
C PHE A 262 -20.89 -12.48 7.13
N ARG A 263 -22.02 -11.88 7.47
CA ARG A 263 -23.08 -12.61 8.18
C ARG A 263 -24.12 -13.02 7.15
N PRO A 264 -24.49 -14.32 7.13
CA PRO A 264 -25.52 -14.81 6.22
C PRO A 264 -26.90 -14.18 6.51
#